data_b0cee6d35ec5209d017fdbb0d388a83d
#
_entry.id   b0cee6d35ec5209d017fdbb0d388a83d
#
_cell.length_a   1.000
_cell.length_b   1.000
_cell.length_c   1.000
_cell.angle_alpha   90.00
_cell.angle_beta   90.00
_cell.angle_gamma   90.00
#
_symmetry.space_group_name_H-M   'P 1'
#
loop_
_entity.id
_entity.type
_entity.pdbx_description
1 polymer ?
#
loop_
_entity_poly.entity_id
_entity_poly.type
_entity_poly.pdbx_seq_one_letter_code
_entity_poly.pdbx_strand_id
1 'polypeptide(L)'
;SDLVVGTYIGSDYEREYSEAHSEAGAPVSSYDYGTDGSRYSLIGEGIYQKTFDKITLTGGIKYMQAYTHNRYTGDVNESAEMHNSSLYGYVQAQGKWAKLNYSLGIGASRQDFDESEEGFTFYMFRPMLSLSYPVFKGASLRYNFTCSPSVPSLSALSDIRQQTTDLEVNRGNRNLKPYRSYINRLQLSWGNKRVSFQLSGGHRISKNPIMEQIECVSQPDGSYIIEYGIDNQKRFTQWNGRLYTNINVIPDLLSISLYGGFNSFESKGNSYLHHYTAWYVGGDASLNYKNFSLYGSIGNRYNSLYGESIDYGEKNSVIQCSYKWKNMSAGIGVLYPFTPAGWSAGWKLMSERVQKKSWTYIKNNANMVVLTFSWNFNSGLKHKTEEKLMNNVDRETGIAR
;
A
#
# COMPACT_ATOMS: atom_id res chain seq x y z
N SER A 1 -15.23 13.58 23.44
CA SER A 1 -14.79 14.42 22.30
C SER A 1 -13.29 14.52 22.32
N ASP A 2 -12.63 14.06 21.27
CA ASP A 2 -11.19 14.15 21.14
C ASP A 2 -10.86 15.26 20.13
N LEU A 3 -10.08 16.22 20.58
CA LEU A 3 -9.51 17.28 19.76
C LEU A 3 -8.02 17.03 19.65
N VAL A 4 -7.54 16.65 18.46
CA VAL A 4 -6.10 16.61 18.19
C VAL A 4 -5.68 17.93 17.57
N VAL A 5 -4.93 18.71 18.35
CA VAL A 5 -4.46 20.03 17.96
C VAL A 5 -3.12 19.89 17.25
N GLY A 6 -3.15 19.60 15.98
CA GLY A 6 -2.04 19.74 15.06
C GLY A 6 -0.78 18.87 15.30
N THR A 7 -0.30 18.23 14.25
CA THR A 7 1.06 17.68 14.17
C THR A 7 1.81 18.40 13.08
N TYR A 8 3.03 18.84 13.37
CA TYR A 8 3.98 19.35 12.40
C TYR A 8 4.95 18.21 12.04
N ILE A 9 5.12 17.97 10.75
CA ILE A 9 6.05 16.97 10.23
C ILE A 9 6.91 17.67 9.18
N GLY A 10 8.24 17.61 9.36
CA GLY A 10 9.21 18.03 8.36
C GLY A 10 10.00 16.82 7.88
N SER A 11 10.34 16.79 6.63
CA SER A 11 11.23 15.79 6.03
C SER A 11 12.05 16.42 4.93
N ASP A 12 13.34 16.10 4.94
CA ASP A 12 14.30 16.45 3.89
C ASP A 12 14.81 15.15 3.28
N TYR A 13 15.09 15.16 1.98
CA TYR A 13 15.67 14.01 1.29
C TYR A 13 16.44 14.47 0.05
N GLU A 14 17.44 13.68 -0.29
CA GLU A 14 18.35 13.89 -1.42
C GLU A 14 18.42 12.61 -2.25
N ARG A 15 18.49 12.76 -3.55
CA ARG A 15 18.72 11.67 -4.50
C ARG A 15 19.61 12.16 -5.62
N GLU A 16 20.69 11.42 -5.87
CA GLU A 16 21.58 11.62 -7.00
C GLU A 16 21.57 10.38 -7.89
N TYR A 17 21.66 10.60 -9.19
CA TYR A 17 21.79 9.54 -10.19
C TYR A 17 22.67 10.06 -11.33
N SER A 18 23.67 9.25 -11.71
CA SER A 18 24.48 9.50 -12.89
C SER A 18 24.68 8.22 -13.68
N GLU A 19 24.62 8.28 -14.99
CA GLU A 19 24.90 7.18 -15.90
C GLU A 19 25.68 7.69 -17.11
N ALA A 20 26.73 6.96 -17.50
CA ALA A 20 27.52 7.26 -18.68
C ALA A 20 27.67 6.01 -19.53
N HIS A 21 27.36 6.12 -20.81
CA HIS A 21 27.58 5.08 -21.81
C HIS A 21 28.80 5.38 -22.65
N SER A 22 29.66 4.37 -22.85
CA SER A 22 30.81 4.47 -23.74
C SER A 22 30.81 3.30 -24.72
N GLU A 23 31.12 3.59 -25.97
CA GLU A 23 31.32 2.60 -27.02
C GLU A 23 32.76 2.70 -27.53
N ALA A 24 33.47 1.58 -27.53
CA ALA A 24 34.90 1.52 -27.92
C ALA A 24 35.82 2.52 -27.19
N GLY A 25 35.46 2.88 -25.93
CA GLY A 25 36.23 3.82 -25.10
C GLY A 25 35.94 5.29 -25.37
N ALA A 26 35.05 5.62 -26.30
CA ALA A 26 34.55 6.98 -26.49
C ALA A 26 33.23 7.17 -25.76
N PRO A 27 32.96 8.28 -25.08
CA PRO A 27 31.68 8.55 -24.49
C PRO A 27 30.62 8.73 -25.58
N VAL A 28 29.53 7.95 -25.53
CA VAL A 28 28.43 8.04 -26.49
C VAL A 28 27.31 8.92 -25.92
N SER A 29 27.01 8.74 -24.65
CA SER A 29 26.05 9.56 -23.92
C SER A 29 26.37 9.58 -22.44
N SER A 30 26.00 10.65 -21.77
CA SER A 30 25.98 10.74 -20.30
C SER A 30 24.81 11.59 -19.88
N TYR A 31 24.16 11.22 -18.80
CA TYR A 31 23.15 12.05 -18.15
C TYR A 31 23.34 11.98 -16.63
N ASP A 32 23.02 13.10 -16.01
CA ASP A 32 23.19 13.32 -14.58
C ASP A 32 21.98 14.10 -14.06
N TYR A 33 21.42 13.66 -12.95
CA TYR A 33 20.41 14.43 -12.24
C TYR A 33 20.51 14.26 -10.73
N GLY A 34 20.31 15.37 -10.03
CA GLY A 34 20.13 15.41 -8.59
C GLY A 34 18.72 15.90 -8.25
N THR A 35 18.19 15.45 -7.15
CA THR A 35 16.95 15.97 -6.59
C THR A 35 17.13 16.19 -5.10
N ASP A 36 16.94 17.43 -4.67
CA ASP A 36 16.92 17.86 -3.28
C ASP A 36 15.51 18.36 -2.96
N GLY A 37 14.91 17.86 -1.90
CA GLY A 37 13.53 18.17 -1.59
C GLY A 37 13.27 18.32 -0.10
N SER A 38 12.42 19.28 0.25
CA SER A 38 11.93 19.49 1.59
C SER A 38 10.39 19.56 1.61
N ARG A 39 9.79 18.97 2.65
CA ARG A 39 8.36 18.97 2.84
C ARG A 39 7.97 19.24 4.29
N TYR A 40 7.04 20.17 4.49
CA TYR A 40 6.50 20.54 5.79
C TYR A 40 4.98 20.41 5.77
N SER A 41 4.40 19.71 6.75
CA SER A 41 2.96 19.54 6.84
C SER A 41 2.41 19.83 8.24
N LEU A 42 1.24 20.50 8.26
CA LEU A 42 0.44 20.76 9.45
C LEU A 42 -0.87 19.98 9.32
N ILE A 43 -1.21 19.19 10.34
CA ILE A 43 -2.43 18.38 10.37
C ILE A 43 -3.22 18.68 11.64
N GLY A 44 -4.47 19.12 11.48
CA GLY A 44 -5.44 19.32 12.54
C GLY A 44 -6.63 18.37 12.38
N GLU A 45 -7.13 17.81 13.49
CA GLU A 45 -8.23 16.86 13.48
C GLU A 45 -9.11 17.02 14.70
N GLY A 46 -10.43 16.96 14.51
CA GLY A 46 -11.42 16.95 15.56
C GLY A 46 -12.44 15.84 15.35
N ILE A 47 -12.73 15.07 16.41
CA ILE A 47 -13.73 14.00 16.39
C ILE A 47 -14.70 14.19 17.54
N TYR A 48 -15.98 14.09 17.24
CA TYR A 48 -17.05 14.10 18.22
C TYR A 48 -17.87 12.82 18.11
N GLN A 49 -18.05 12.13 19.23
CA GLN A 49 -18.86 10.92 19.30
C GLN A 49 -19.89 11.04 20.40
N LYS A 50 -21.13 10.65 20.09
CA LYS A 50 -22.22 10.59 21.05
C LYS A 50 -23.04 9.32 20.88
N THR A 51 -23.25 8.63 21.98
CA THR A 51 -24.10 7.43 22.02
C THR A 51 -25.50 7.80 22.50
N PHE A 52 -26.52 7.39 21.75
CA PHE A 52 -27.92 7.54 22.07
C PHE A 52 -28.53 6.13 22.14
N ASP A 53 -28.87 5.63 23.31
CA ASP A 53 -29.43 4.29 23.52
C ASP A 53 -28.74 3.20 22.67
N LYS A 54 -29.26 2.94 21.47
CA LYS A 54 -28.79 1.86 20.56
C LYS A 54 -27.95 2.34 19.37
N ILE A 55 -27.79 3.66 19.22
CA ILE A 55 -27.09 4.26 18.08
C ILE A 55 -25.97 5.15 18.58
N THR A 56 -24.79 4.97 18.02
CA THR A 56 -23.65 5.87 18.23
C THR A 56 -23.45 6.69 16.96
N LEU A 57 -23.50 8.01 17.10
CA LEU A 57 -23.16 8.95 16.02
C LEU A 57 -21.75 9.46 16.24
N THR A 58 -20.95 9.46 15.18
CA THR A 58 -19.60 10.00 15.15
C THR A 58 -19.50 10.99 14.03
N GLY A 59 -19.01 12.19 14.30
CA GLY A 59 -18.67 13.19 13.30
C GLY A 59 -17.22 13.60 13.45
N GLY A 60 -16.55 13.83 12.35
CA GLY A 60 -15.16 14.25 12.37
C GLY A 60 -14.82 15.20 11.24
N ILE A 61 -13.84 16.04 11.49
CA ILE A 61 -13.25 16.95 10.52
C ILE A 61 -11.73 16.86 10.63
N LYS A 62 -11.05 16.80 9.50
CA LYS A 62 -9.60 16.79 9.40
C LYS A 62 -9.15 17.82 8.36
N TYR A 63 -8.19 18.65 8.71
CA TYR A 63 -7.53 19.55 7.82
C TYR A 63 -6.04 19.22 7.76
N MET A 64 -5.48 19.26 6.57
CA MET A 64 -4.05 19.13 6.32
C MET A 64 -3.62 20.23 5.37
N GLN A 65 -2.47 20.83 5.64
CA GLN A 65 -1.77 21.72 4.73
C GLN A 65 -0.32 21.31 4.65
N ALA A 66 0.24 21.24 3.45
CA ALA A 66 1.63 20.89 3.22
C ALA A 66 2.26 21.80 2.17
N TYR A 67 3.53 22.07 2.37
CA TYR A 67 4.40 22.82 1.47
C TYR A 67 5.56 21.90 1.08
N THR A 68 5.82 21.80 -0.22
CA THR A 68 6.91 20.99 -0.75
C THR A 68 7.75 21.88 -1.65
N HIS A 69 9.06 21.85 -1.46
CA HIS A 69 10.03 22.50 -2.33
C HIS A 69 10.98 21.45 -2.87
N ASN A 70 11.04 21.29 -4.19
CA ASN A 70 11.93 20.37 -4.86
C ASN A 70 12.85 21.15 -5.80
N ARG A 71 14.13 20.84 -5.75
CA ARG A 71 15.14 21.38 -6.65
C ARG A 71 15.75 20.23 -7.46
N TYR A 72 15.66 20.34 -8.76
CA TYR A 72 16.23 19.41 -9.71
C TYR A 72 17.51 20.04 -10.27
N THR A 73 18.59 19.24 -10.34
CA THR A 73 19.91 19.67 -10.83
C THR A 73 20.47 18.65 -11.81
N GLY A 74 21.46 19.04 -12.60
CA GLY A 74 22.08 18.21 -13.62
C GLY A 74 21.60 18.60 -15.02
N ASP A 75 21.20 17.64 -15.84
CA ASP A 75 20.71 17.91 -17.20
C ASP A 75 19.38 18.67 -17.22
N VAL A 76 18.62 18.58 -16.13
CA VAL A 76 17.43 19.40 -15.85
C VAL A 76 17.73 20.28 -14.65
N ASN A 77 17.63 21.62 -14.82
CA ASN A 77 17.81 22.58 -13.74
C ASN A 77 16.50 23.34 -13.52
N GLU A 78 15.65 22.82 -12.64
CA GLU A 78 14.34 23.39 -12.33
C GLU A 78 14.10 23.36 -10.82
N SER A 79 13.22 24.23 -10.35
CA SER A 79 12.66 24.18 -8.99
C SER A 79 11.16 24.19 -9.04
N ALA A 80 10.54 23.34 -8.23
CA ALA A 80 9.10 23.26 -8.11
C ALA A 80 8.67 23.53 -6.66
N GLU A 81 7.81 24.52 -6.49
CA GLU A 81 7.12 24.81 -5.23
C GLU A 81 5.69 24.34 -5.33
N MET A 82 5.30 23.46 -4.41
CA MET A 82 3.99 22.83 -4.42
C MET A 82 3.29 23.04 -3.10
N HIS A 83 2.07 23.50 -3.14
CA HIS A 83 1.20 23.65 -1.99
C HIS A 83 0.07 22.63 -2.09
N ASN A 84 -0.21 21.96 -1.00
CA ASN A 84 -1.29 20.98 -0.93
C ASN A 84 -2.12 21.24 0.31
N SER A 85 -3.43 21.41 0.15
CA SER A 85 -4.36 21.45 1.26
C SER A 85 -5.47 20.40 1.10
N SER A 86 -5.91 19.83 2.21
CA SER A 86 -6.97 18.83 2.24
C SER A 86 -7.91 19.07 3.42
N LEU A 87 -9.19 19.20 3.13
CA LEU A 87 -10.25 19.26 4.13
C LEU A 87 -11.13 18.02 3.98
N TYR A 88 -11.27 17.21 5.03
CA TYR A 88 -12.10 16.01 5.07
C TYR A 88 -13.09 16.10 6.22
N GLY A 89 -14.36 15.94 5.91
CA GLY A 89 -15.43 15.84 6.90
C GLY A 89 -16.22 14.57 6.72
N TYR A 90 -16.69 13.96 7.83
CA TYR A 90 -17.51 12.76 7.78
C TYR A 90 -18.50 12.68 8.92
N VAL A 91 -19.57 11.90 8.67
CA VAL A 91 -20.55 11.47 9.67
C VAL A 91 -20.74 9.97 9.55
N GLN A 92 -20.81 9.29 10.68
CA GLN A 92 -21.01 7.85 10.77
C GLN A 92 -22.06 7.53 11.84
N ALA A 93 -22.99 6.64 11.50
CA ALA A 93 -23.94 6.06 12.42
C ALA A 93 -23.66 4.56 12.57
N GLN A 94 -23.51 4.09 13.80
CA GLN A 94 -23.32 2.68 14.09
C GLN A 94 -24.30 2.22 15.17
N GLY A 95 -24.74 0.98 15.06
CA GLY A 95 -25.69 0.45 16.01
C GLY A 95 -25.94 -1.03 15.80
N LYS A 96 -26.96 -1.51 16.55
CA LYS A 96 -27.40 -2.90 16.49
C LYS A 96 -28.93 -2.93 16.31
N TRP A 97 -29.36 -3.65 15.27
CA TRP A 97 -30.76 -3.94 15.04
C TRP A 97 -30.98 -5.45 15.13
N ALA A 98 -31.70 -5.90 16.16
CA ALA A 98 -31.80 -7.32 16.53
C ALA A 98 -30.43 -7.98 16.66
N LYS A 99 -30.07 -8.89 15.74
CA LYS A 99 -28.76 -9.54 15.67
C LYS A 99 -27.79 -8.88 14.70
N LEU A 100 -28.27 -7.94 13.87
CA LEU A 100 -27.44 -7.25 12.86
C LEU A 100 -26.71 -6.06 13.49
N ASN A 101 -25.38 -6.07 13.49
CA ASN A 101 -24.61 -4.87 13.75
C ASN A 101 -24.38 -4.15 12.42
N TYR A 102 -24.58 -2.85 12.40
CA TYR A 102 -24.41 -2.02 11.22
C TYR A 102 -23.56 -0.79 11.51
N SER A 103 -22.88 -0.34 10.49
CA SER A 103 -22.20 0.95 10.47
C SER A 103 -22.35 1.57 9.08
N LEU A 104 -22.92 2.77 9.05
CA LEU A 104 -23.17 3.57 7.84
C LEU A 104 -22.37 4.86 7.98
N GLY A 105 -21.56 5.18 7.01
CA GLY A 105 -20.77 6.41 7.01
C GLY A 105 -20.82 7.10 5.65
N ILE A 106 -20.81 8.42 5.69
CA ILE A 106 -20.60 9.26 4.54
C ILE A 106 -19.54 10.30 4.88
N GLY A 107 -18.63 10.51 3.95
CA GLY A 107 -17.61 11.54 4.08
C GLY A 107 -17.43 12.29 2.76
N ALA A 108 -16.97 13.52 2.85
CA ALA A 108 -16.59 14.33 1.72
C ALA A 108 -15.25 15.00 1.98
N SER A 109 -14.43 15.11 0.95
CA SER A 109 -13.17 15.84 1.04
C SER A 109 -13.01 16.78 -0.14
N ARG A 110 -12.42 17.93 0.14
CA ARG A 110 -11.87 18.85 -0.82
C ARG A 110 -10.35 18.76 -0.73
N GLN A 111 -9.68 18.70 -1.86
CA GLN A 111 -8.24 18.68 -1.94
C GLN A 111 -7.79 19.68 -2.99
N ASP A 112 -6.92 20.57 -2.59
CA ASP A 112 -6.37 21.64 -3.43
C ASP A 112 -4.87 21.38 -3.59
N PHE A 113 -4.38 21.49 -4.81
CA PHE A 113 -2.98 21.46 -5.18
C PHE A 113 -2.68 22.71 -5.97
N ASP A 114 -1.64 23.43 -5.58
CA ASP A 114 -1.11 24.57 -6.31
C ASP A 114 0.35 24.29 -6.63
N GLU A 115 0.72 24.37 -7.91
CA GLU A 115 2.07 24.28 -8.40
C GLU A 115 2.36 25.53 -9.24
N SER A 116 3.25 26.40 -8.75
CA SER A 116 3.65 27.66 -9.38
C SER A 116 2.45 28.58 -9.68
N GLU A 117 1.92 28.58 -10.89
CA GLU A 117 0.81 29.45 -11.33
C GLU A 117 -0.50 28.67 -11.58
N GLU A 118 -0.49 27.34 -11.47
CA GLU A 118 -1.66 26.50 -11.74
C GLU A 118 -2.17 25.80 -10.49
N GLY A 119 -3.48 25.83 -10.29
CA GLY A 119 -4.16 25.20 -9.17
C GLY A 119 -5.17 24.15 -9.60
N PHE A 120 -5.25 23.06 -8.83
CA PHE A 120 -6.20 21.96 -9.03
C PHE A 120 -7.05 21.77 -7.78
N THR A 121 -8.36 21.75 -7.93
CA THR A 121 -9.29 21.47 -6.82
C THR A 121 -10.10 20.21 -7.12
N PHE A 122 -10.07 19.25 -6.20
CA PHE A 122 -10.79 18.01 -6.32
C PHE A 122 -11.77 17.81 -5.17
N TYR A 123 -13.01 17.40 -5.52
CA TYR A 123 -14.05 17.03 -4.56
C TYR A 123 -14.31 15.54 -4.61
N MET A 124 -14.32 14.90 -3.45
CA MET A 124 -14.46 13.46 -3.34
C MET A 124 -15.50 13.10 -2.31
N PHE A 125 -16.32 12.09 -2.63
CA PHE A 125 -17.33 11.53 -1.77
C PHE A 125 -16.95 10.09 -1.38
N ARG A 126 -17.10 9.75 -0.10
CA ARG A 126 -16.61 8.48 0.50
C ARG A 126 -17.70 7.79 1.31
N PRO A 127 -18.69 7.15 0.69
CA PRO A 127 -19.66 6.34 1.40
C PRO A 127 -19.05 5.02 1.86
N MET A 128 -19.49 4.55 3.03
CA MET A 128 -19.11 3.27 3.60
C MET A 128 -20.31 2.57 4.24
N LEU A 129 -20.31 1.24 4.16
CA LEU A 129 -21.28 0.37 4.79
C LEU A 129 -20.55 -0.83 5.38
N SER A 130 -20.82 -1.15 6.64
CA SER A 130 -20.37 -2.39 7.27
C SER A 130 -21.58 -3.06 7.93
N LEU A 131 -21.79 -4.32 7.63
CA LEU A 131 -22.83 -5.17 8.19
C LEU A 131 -22.18 -6.39 8.81
N SER A 132 -22.60 -6.79 10.01
CA SER A 132 -22.12 -8.02 10.65
C SER A 132 -23.28 -8.74 11.33
N TYR A 133 -23.47 -10.00 10.95
CA TYR A 133 -24.56 -10.83 11.43
C TYR A 133 -24.02 -12.15 12.00
N PRO A 134 -24.37 -12.53 13.25
CA PRO A 134 -24.07 -13.84 13.80
C PRO A 134 -25.03 -14.87 13.20
N VAL A 135 -24.52 -15.76 12.34
CA VAL A 135 -25.35 -16.73 11.58
C VAL A 135 -25.78 -17.87 12.49
N PHE A 136 -24.82 -18.49 13.19
CA PHE A 136 -25.04 -19.52 14.19
C PHE A 136 -23.92 -19.47 15.25
N LYS A 137 -23.94 -20.38 16.23
CA LYS A 137 -22.96 -20.37 17.33
C LYS A 137 -21.51 -20.47 16.82
N GLY A 138 -20.73 -19.44 17.12
CA GLY A 138 -19.35 -19.33 16.70
C GLY A 138 -19.16 -18.82 15.26
N ALA A 139 -20.24 -18.55 14.50
CA ALA A 139 -20.17 -18.09 13.12
C ALA A 139 -20.70 -16.67 12.94
N SER A 140 -20.01 -15.87 12.15
CA SER A 140 -20.42 -14.54 11.76
C SER A 140 -20.19 -14.28 10.27
N LEU A 141 -21.16 -13.62 9.65
CA LEU A 141 -21.06 -13.11 8.28
C LEU A 141 -20.87 -11.61 8.34
N ARG A 142 -19.86 -11.10 7.66
CA ARG A 142 -19.58 -9.67 7.55
C ARG A 142 -19.54 -9.24 6.09
N TYR A 143 -20.22 -8.16 5.81
CA TYR A 143 -20.15 -7.48 4.52
C TYR A 143 -19.62 -6.06 4.72
N ASN A 144 -18.67 -5.65 3.89
CA ASN A 144 -18.14 -4.28 3.87
C ASN A 144 -18.19 -3.75 2.45
N PHE A 145 -18.72 -2.55 2.31
CA PHE A 145 -18.65 -1.75 1.10
C PHE A 145 -17.94 -0.44 1.42
N THR A 146 -17.00 -0.05 0.56
CA THR A 146 -16.34 1.26 0.63
C THR A 146 -16.18 1.83 -0.76
N CYS A 147 -16.45 3.13 -0.92
CA CYS A 147 -16.02 3.91 -2.05
C CYS A 147 -14.77 4.68 -1.64
N SER A 148 -13.64 4.30 -2.22
CA SER A 148 -12.34 4.91 -1.94
C SER A 148 -11.92 5.75 -3.14
N PRO A 149 -12.03 7.08 -3.07
CA PRO A 149 -11.46 7.94 -4.08
C PRO A 149 -9.94 7.99 -3.94
N SER A 150 -9.26 8.19 -5.05
CA SER A 150 -7.82 8.43 -5.12
C SER A 150 -7.58 9.67 -5.97
N VAL A 151 -6.76 10.57 -5.49
CA VAL A 151 -6.30 11.74 -6.23
C VAL A 151 -4.94 11.44 -6.87
N PRO A 152 -4.59 12.11 -7.96
CA PRO A 152 -3.22 12.07 -8.48
C PRO A 152 -2.24 12.53 -7.40
N SER A 153 -1.05 11.95 -7.36
CA SER A 153 0.04 12.49 -6.54
C SER A 153 0.61 13.76 -7.18
N LEU A 154 1.30 14.57 -6.40
CA LEU A 154 1.99 15.76 -6.93
C LEU A 154 2.98 15.39 -8.04
N SER A 155 3.76 14.33 -7.82
CA SER A 155 4.68 13.81 -8.83
C SER A 155 3.99 13.32 -10.11
N ALA A 156 2.77 12.85 -10.01
CA ALA A 156 1.98 12.42 -11.16
C ALA A 156 1.42 13.60 -11.97
N LEU A 157 1.15 14.73 -11.31
CA LEU A 157 0.66 15.96 -11.95
C LEU A 157 1.79 16.81 -12.58
N SER A 158 3.03 16.64 -12.13
CA SER A 158 4.19 17.33 -12.70
C SER A 158 4.44 16.85 -14.12
N ASP A 159 4.69 17.75 -15.07
CA ASP A 159 5.04 17.43 -16.46
C ASP A 159 6.55 17.41 -16.73
N ILE A 160 7.35 17.43 -15.66
CA ILE A 160 8.82 17.30 -15.77
C ILE A 160 9.16 15.99 -16.45
N ARG A 161 9.89 16.10 -17.56
CA ARG A 161 10.41 14.96 -18.30
C ARG A 161 11.74 14.51 -17.68
N GLN A 162 11.74 13.31 -17.14
CA GLN A 162 12.93 12.72 -16.53
C GLN A 162 13.48 11.60 -17.43
N GLN A 163 14.63 11.82 -17.99
CA GLN A 163 15.32 10.79 -18.77
C GLN A 163 15.87 9.72 -17.83
N THR A 164 15.56 8.46 -18.11
CA THR A 164 15.98 7.31 -17.30
C THR A 164 17.01 6.45 -18.00
N THR A 165 17.02 6.47 -19.33
CA THR A 165 18.05 5.89 -20.20
C THR A 165 18.13 6.69 -21.49
N ASP A 166 19.06 6.37 -22.38
CA ASP A 166 19.19 7.04 -23.69
C ASP A 166 17.88 6.96 -24.52
N LEU A 167 17.08 5.93 -24.31
CA LEU A 167 15.87 5.65 -25.07
C LEU A 167 14.58 5.82 -24.28
N GLU A 168 14.64 6.21 -22.99
CA GLU A 168 13.51 6.17 -22.10
C GLU A 168 13.33 7.43 -21.27
N VAL A 169 12.11 7.93 -21.22
CA VAL A 169 11.72 9.12 -20.47
C VAL A 169 10.51 8.82 -19.63
N ASN A 170 10.54 9.17 -18.36
CA ASN A 170 9.37 9.23 -17.49
C ASN A 170 8.71 10.60 -17.58
N ARG A 171 7.37 10.62 -17.58
CA ARG A 171 6.58 11.85 -17.62
C ARG A 171 5.31 11.73 -16.79
N GLY A 172 5.00 12.74 -16.01
CA GLY A 172 3.68 12.90 -15.41
C GLY A 172 2.64 13.44 -16.39
N ASN A 173 1.45 13.77 -15.87
CA ASN A 173 0.35 14.27 -16.69
C ASN A 173 -0.51 15.23 -15.86
N ARG A 174 -0.47 16.53 -16.19
CA ARG A 174 -1.25 17.58 -15.52
C ARG A 174 -2.77 17.43 -15.69
N ASN A 175 -3.21 16.68 -16.71
CA ASN A 175 -4.63 16.49 -17.00
C ASN A 175 -5.29 15.37 -16.17
N LEU A 176 -4.56 14.74 -15.27
CA LEU A 176 -5.08 13.68 -14.44
C LEU A 176 -6.23 14.12 -13.55
N LYS A 177 -7.23 13.25 -13.47
CA LYS A 177 -8.42 13.46 -12.65
C LYS A 177 -8.49 12.41 -11.55
N PRO A 178 -9.07 12.72 -10.39
CA PRO A 178 -9.34 11.74 -9.37
C PRO A 178 -10.21 10.59 -9.89
N TYR A 179 -9.96 9.40 -9.39
CA TYR A 179 -10.77 8.24 -9.71
C TYR A 179 -11.38 7.61 -8.45
N ARG A 180 -12.33 6.70 -8.63
CA ARG A 180 -13.04 6.04 -7.53
C ARG A 180 -12.92 4.53 -7.66
N SER A 181 -12.59 3.89 -6.53
CA SER A 181 -12.61 2.44 -6.36
C SER A 181 -13.80 2.05 -5.49
N TYR A 182 -14.66 1.18 -6.01
CA TYR A 182 -15.75 0.56 -5.28
C TYR A 182 -15.30 -0.83 -4.83
N ILE A 183 -15.24 -1.02 -3.52
CA ILE A 183 -14.67 -2.23 -2.91
C ILE A 183 -15.76 -2.92 -2.11
N ASN A 184 -16.07 -4.16 -2.47
CA ASN A 184 -16.99 -5.03 -1.78
C ASN A 184 -16.20 -6.18 -1.15
N ARG A 185 -16.47 -6.51 0.10
CA ARG A 185 -15.89 -7.67 0.78
C ARG A 185 -16.95 -8.42 1.55
N LEU A 186 -17.02 -9.72 1.33
CA LEU A 186 -17.85 -10.64 2.09
C LEU A 186 -16.94 -11.61 2.85
N GLN A 187 -17.19 -11.82 4.12
CA GLN A 187 -16.39 -12.68 4.97
C GLN A 187 -17.30 -13.53 5.85
N LEU A 188 -17.13 -14.83 5.79
CA LEU A 188 -17.67 -15.80 6.71
C LEU A 188 -16.56 -16.25 7.65
N SER A 189 -16.76 -16.06 8.95
CA SER A 189 -15.84 -16.54 9.98
C SER A 189 -16.56 -17.52 10.88
N TRP A 190 -15.92 -18.61 11.22
CA TRP A 190 -16.40 -19.57 12.20
C TRP A 190 -15.22 -20.07 13.04
N GLY A 191 -15.49 -20.35 14.30
CA GLY A 191 -14.46 -20.92 15.15
C GLY A 191 -14.99 -21.51 16.44
N ASN A 192 -14.21 -22.46 16.94
CA ASN A 192 -14.31 -23.02 18.27
C ASN A 192 -12.91 -23.03 18.94
N LYS A 193 -12.75 -23.69 20.08
CA LYS A 193 -11.47 -23.74 20.81
C LYS A 193 -10.33 -24.41 20.04
N ARG A 194 -10.62 -25.30 19.09
CA ARG A 194 -9.61 -26.07 18.36
C ARG A 194 -9.40 -25.64 16.92
N VAL A 195 -10.47 -25.24 16.27
CA VAL A 195 -10.41 -24.90 14.84
C VAL A 195 -11.15 -23.59 14.60
N SER A 196 -10.55 -22.72 13.82
CA SER A 196 -11.24 -21.56 13.25
C SER A 196 -10.94 -21.45 11.77
N PHE A 197 -11.90 -20.98 10.99
CA PHE A 197 -11.69 -20.66 9.60
C PHE A 197 -12.35 -19.33 9.24
N GLN A 198 -11.79 -18.71 8.22
CA GLN A 198 -12.29 -17.50 7.60
C GLN A 198 -12.28 -17.67 6.09
N LEU A 199 -13.46 -17.65 5.49
CA LEU A 199 -13.65 -17.60 4.04
C LEU A 199 -14.00 -16.16 3.67
N SER A 200 -13.24 -15.57 2.77
CA SER A 200 -13.48 -14.21 2.29
C SER A 200 -13.45 -14.13 0.78
N GLY A 201 -14.35 -13.30 0.24
CA GLY A 201 -14.38 -12.92 -1.16
C GLY A 201 -14.41 -11.41 -1.29
N GLY A 202 -13.75 -10.88 -2.30
CA GLY A 202 -13.69 -9.46 -2.57
C GLY A 202 -13.84 -9.15 -4.04
N HIS A 203 -14.45 -7.99 -4.30
CA HIS A 203 -14.55 -7.42 -5.63
C HIS A 203 -14.21 -5.94 -5.55
N ARG A 204 -13.26 -5.51 -6.36
CA ARG A 204 -12.88 -4.10 -6.54
C ARG A 204 -13.08 -3.73 -8.00
N ILE A 205 -13.74 -2.61 -8.23
CA ILE A 205 -13.81 -1.95 -9.53
C ILE A 205 -13.37 -0.50 -9.38
N SER A 206 -12.36 -0.08 -10.14
CA SER A 206 -11.92 1.30 -10.24
C SER A 206 -12.35 1.84 -11.60
N LYS A 207 -13.01 3.00 -11.59
CA LYS A 207 -13.43 3.70 -12.81
C LYS A 207 -12.47 4.84 -13.07
N ASN A 208 -11.98 4.93 -14.28
CA ASN A 208 -10.97 5.88 -14.75
C ASN A 208 -9.70 5.88 -13.86
N PRO A 209 -9.15 4.70 -13.48
CA PRO A 209 -7.95 4.64 -12.66
C PRO A 209 -6.77 5.28 -13.38
N ILE A 210 -5.84 5.84 -12.61
CA ILE A 210 -4.57 6.32 -13.13
C ILE A 210 -3.66 5.09 -13.28
N MET A 211 -3.30 4.77 -14.51
CA MET A 211 -2.45 3.63 -14.85
C MET A 211 -1.47 4.03 -15.95
N GLU A 212 -0.47 3.18 -16.20
CA GLU A 212 0.58 3.42 -17.19
C GLU A 212 0.00 3.67 -18.59
N GLN A 213 0.64 4.57 -19.31
CA GLN A 213 0.47 4.83 -20.72
C GLN A 213 1.84 4.88 -21.36
N ILE A 214 2.18 3.88 -22.17
CA ILE A 214 3.49 3.74 -22.79
C ILE A 214 3.37 4.09 -24.25
N GLU A 215 4.19 5.03 -24.71
CA GLU A 215 4.21 5.50 -26.07
C GLU A 215 5.63 5.44 -26.68
N CYS A 216 5.71 5.12 -27.98
CA CYS A 216 6.93 5.30 -28.75
C CYS A 216 6.80 6.61 -29.52
N VAL A 217 7.63 7.58 -29.17
CA VAL A 217 7.62 8.91 -29.76
C VAL A 217 8.78 9.04 -30.75
N SER A 218 8.46 9.34 -32.01
CA SER A 218 9.48 9.61 -33.03
C SER A 218 10.15 10.96 -32.76
N GLN A 219 11.47 10.99 -32.84
CA GLN A 219 12.26 12.20 -32.70
C GLN A 219 12.53 12.82 -34.09
N PRO A 220 12.90 14.11 -34.16
CA PRO A 220 13.20 14.80 -35.41
C PRO A 220 14.36 14.19 -36.22
N ASP A 221 15.27 13.51 -35.54
CA ASP A 221 16.42 12.83 -36.15
C ASP A 221 16.10 11.43 -36.69
N GLY A 222 14.82 10.99 -36.56
CA GLY A 222 14.34 9.68 -36.98
C GLY A 222 14.53 8.58 -35.92
N SER A 223 15.09 8.87 -34.76
CA SER A 223 15.15 7.94 -33.62
C SER A 223 13.81 7.85 -32.91
N TYR A 224 13.69 6.89 -31.98
CA TYR A 224 12.49 6.71 -31.18
C TYR A 224 12.88 6.77 -29.70
N ILE A 225 12.06 7.48 -28.92
CA ILE A 225 12.09 7.46 -27.46
C ILE A 225 10.85 6.77 -26.93
N ILE A 226 11.02 5.96 -25.90
CA ILE A 226 9.93 5.33 -25.16
C ILE A 226 9.54 6.26 -24.02
N GLU A 227 8.32 6.77 -24.10
CA GLU A 227 7.77 7.63 -23.05
C GLU A 227 6.89 6.78 -22.11
N TYR A 228 7.31 6.68 -20.86
CA TYR A 228 6.54 6.10 -19.78
C TYR A 228 5.73 7.20 -19.11
N GLY A 229 4.49 7.29 -19.49
CA GLY A 229 3.51 8.21 -18.93
C GLY A 229 2.47 7.50 -18.06
N ILE A 230 1.57 8.30 -17.53
CA ILE A 230 0.38 7.84 -16.82
C ILE A 230 -0.84 8.63 -17.28
N ASP A 231 -1.98 7.96 -17.34
CA ASP A 231 -3.25 8.61 -17.71
C ASP A 231 -4.44 7.97 -16.98
N ASN A 232 -5.58 8.66 -17.00
CA ASN A 232 -6.84 8.09 -16.58
C ASN A 232 -7.30 7.02 -17.61
N GLN A 233 -7.12 5.78 -17.27
CA GLN A 233 -7.45 4.63 -18.09
C GLN A 233 -8.91 4.20 -17.87
N LYS A 234 -9.43 3.25 -18.69
CA LYS A 234 -10.88 2.93 -18.68
C LYS A 234 -11.34 2.28 -17.37
N ARG A 235 -10.70 1.17 -16.95
CA ARG A 235 -11.19 0.38 -15.83
C ARG A 235 -10.11 -0.55 -15.28
N PHE A 236 -10.12 -0.74 -13.98
CA PHE A 236 -9.43 -1.83 -13.32
C PHE A 236 -10.43 -2.62 -12.48
N THR A 237 -10.41 -3.96 -12.62
CA THR A 237 -11.27 -4.87 -11.85
C THR A 237 -10.42 -5.94 -11.19
N GLN A 238 -10.74 -6.25 -9.94
CA GLN A 238 -10.10 -7.34 -9.20
C GLN A 238 -11.16 -8.17 -8.49
N TRP A 239 -11.07 -9.48 -8.65
CA TRP A 239 -11.75 -10.47 -7.85
C TRP A 239 -10.74 -11.19 -6.99
N ASN A 240 -11.06 -11.46 -5.74
CA ASN A 240 -10.22 -12.27 -4.88
C ASN A 240 -11.06 -13.22 -4.03
N GLY A 241 -10.47 -14.37 -3.73
CA GLY A 241 -11.00 -15.34 -2.79
C GLY A 241 -9.88 -15.82 -1.88
N ARG A 242 -10.15 -15.96 -0.59
CA ARG A 242 -9.20 -16.45 0.39
C ARG A 242 -9.88 -17.35 1.42
N LEU A 243 -9.27 -18.50 1.67
CA LEU A 243 -9.53 -19.35 2.83
C LEU A 243 -8.32 -19.25 3.78
N TYR A 244 -8.60 -18.99 5.04
CA TYR A 244 -7.64 -19.06 6.13
C TYR A 244 -8.19 -20.03 7.19
N THR A 245 -7.37 -20.94 7.69
CA THR A 245 -7.73 -21.89 8.74
C THR A 245 -6.64 -21.91 9.78
N ASN A 246 -7.03 -21.84 11.06
CA ASN A 246 -6.14 -22.07 12.18
C ASN A 246 -6.61 -23.28 12.97
N ILE A 247 -5.67 -24.17 13.31
CA ILE A 247 -5.89 -25.42 14.01
C ILE A 247 -5.01 -25.45 15.25
N ASN A 248 -5.62 -25.41 16.44
CA ASN A 248 -4.94 -25.67 17.69
C ASN A 248 -4.85 -27.19 17.88
N VAL A 249 -3.79 -27.79 17.35
CA VAL A 249 -3.57 -29.26 17.37
C VAL A 249 -3.48 -29.74 18.81
N ILE A 250 -2.68 -29.04 19.60
CA ILE A 250 -2.58 -29.22 21.06
C ILE A 250 -2.81 -27.81 21.65
N PRO A 251 -3.92 -27.60 22.38
CA PRO A 251 -4.20 -26.30 22.97
C PRO A 251 -3.02 -25.75 23.76
N ASP A 252 -2.76 -24.46 23.58
CA ASP A 252 -1.67 -23.71 24.24
C ASP A 252 -0.24 -24.19 23.91
N LEU A 253 -0.07 -25.29 23.17
CA LEU A 253 1.23 -25.84 22.81
C LEU A 253 1.51 -25.75 21.31
N LEU A 254 0.65 -26.31 20.45
CA LEU A 254 0.89 -26.43 19.01
C LEU A 254 -0.30 -25.90 18.20
N SER A 255 -0.05 -24.89 17.39
CA SER A 255 -1.00 -24.38 16.42
C SER A 255 -0.43 -24.40 15.01
N ILE A 256 -1.30 -24.65 14.04
CA ILE A 256 -0.98 -24.63 12.61
C ILE A 256 -1.99 -23.75 11.92
N SER A 257 -1.51 -22.81 11.10
CA SER A 257 -2.34 -22.00 10.22
C SER A 257 -2.07 -22.37 8.76
N LEU A 258 -3.14 -22.47 7.99
CA LEU A 258 -3.07 -22.70 6.55
C LEU A 258 -3.89 -21.62 5.84
N TYR A 259 -3.37 -21.11 4.75
CA TYR A 259 -4.10 -20.17 3.92
C TYR A 259 -3.86 -20.43 2.43
N GLY A 260 -4.86 -20.11 1.65
CA GLY A 260 -4.77 -20.14 0.21
C GLY A 260 -5.84 -19.28 -0.43
N GLY A 261 -5.62 -18.90 -1.66
CA GLY A 261 -6.57 -18.07 -2.37
C GLY A 261 -6.13 -17.76 -3.79
N PHE A 262 -6.92 -16.90 -4.41
CA PHE A 262 -6.65 -16.39 -5.75
C PHE A 262 -6.92 -14.89 -5.83
N ASN A 263 -6.26 -14.24 -6.78
CA ASN A 263 -6.57 -12.92 -7.28
C ASN A 263 -6.69 -12.99 -8.80
N SER A 264 -7.80 -12.51 -9.32
CA SER A 264 -8.04 -12.36 -10.74
C SER A 264 -8.19 -10.89 -11.07
N PHE A 265 -7.41 -10.42 -12.02
CA PHE A 265 -7.31 -9.02 -12.39
C PHE A 265 -7.70 -8.83 -13.84
N GLU A 266 -8.40 -7.75 -14.13
CA GLU A 266 -8.61 -7.19 -15.47
C GLU A 266 -8.14 -5.74 -15.43
N SER A 267 -7.17 -5.41 -16.26
CA SER A 267 -6.67 -4.05 -16.45
C SER A 267 -6.99 -3.60 -17.88
N LYS A 268 -7.95 -2.66 -18.00
CA LYS A 268 -8.41 -2.12 -19.28
C LYS A 268 -7.98 -0.68 -19.43
N GLY A 269 -6.99 -0.45 -20.25
CA GLY A 269 -6.50 0.85 -20.66
C GLY A 269 -7.28 1.45 -21.82
N ASN A 270 -6.80 2.57 -22.33
CA ASN A 270 -7.31 3.22 -23.55
C ASN A 270 -6.92 2.41 -24.79
N SER A 271 -5.72 1.80 -24.79
CA SER A 271 -5.14 1.05 -25.89
C SER A 271 -4.82 -0.42 -25.58
N TYR A 272 -5.05 -0.89 -24.34
CA TYR A 272 -4.72 -2.27 -23.94
C TYR A 272 -5.82 -2.94 -23.13
N LEU A 273 -5.74 -4.27 -23.04
CA LEU A 273 -6.58 -5.10 -22.18
C LEU A 273 -5.77 -6.30 -21.69
N HIS A 274 -5.50 -6.34 -20.40
CA HIS A 274 -4.75 -7.43 -19.77
C HIS A 274 -5.59 -8.16 -18.74
N HIS A 275 -5.45 -9.49 -18.72
CA HIS A 275 -6.03 -10.38 -17.71
C HIS A 275 -4.91 -11.16 -17.03
N TYR A 276 -4.99 -11.28 -15.72
CA TYR A 276 -4.03 -12.07 -14.97
C TYR A 276 -4.71 -12.71 -13.77
N THR A 277 -4.44 -13.99 -13.54
CA THR A 277 -4.93 -14.70 -12.35
C THR A 277 -3.73 -15.33 -11.64
N ALA A 278 -3.60 -15.04 -10.37
CA ALA A 278 -2.56 -15.56 -9.50
C ALA A 278 -3.18 -16.37 -8.36
N TRP A 279 -2.62 -17.54 -8.10
CA TRP A 279 -2.93 -18.37 -6.95
C TRP A 279 -1.83 -18.26 -5.91
N TYR A 280 -2.20 -18.28 -4.64
CA TYR A 280 -1.24 -18.29 -3.56
C TYR A 280 -1.65 -19.26 -2.47
N VAL A 281 -0.65 -19.85 -1.83
CA VAL A 281 -0.81 -20.81 -0.73
C VAL A 281 0.35 -20.64 0.24
N GLY A 282 0.07 -20.84 1.51
CA GLY A 282 1.09 -20.85 2.54
C GLY A 282 0.54 -21.34 3.87
N GLY A 283 1.39 -21.36 4.84
CA GLY A 283 1.04 -21.76 6.19
C GLY A 283 2.15 -21.48 7.18
N ASP A 284 1.80 -21.56 8.44
CA ASP A 284 2.71 -21.42 9.55
C ASP A 284 2.37 -22.42 10.66
N ALA A 285 3.38 -22.74 11.45
CA ALA A 285 3.24 -23.56 12.65
C ALA A 285 3.95 -22.88 13.82
N SER A 286 3.31 -22.89 14.98
CA SER A 286 3.85 -22.34 16.22
C SER A 286 3.78 -23.41 17.32
N LEU A 287 4.92 -23.70 17.92
CA LEU A 287 5.05 -24.54 19.11
C LEU A 287 5.47 -23.66 20.28
N ASN A 288 4.66 -23.62 21.35
CA ASN A 288 4.94 -22.86 22.55
C ASN A 288 5.00 -23.78 23.75
N TYR A 289 6.16 -23.95 24.33
CA TYR A 289 6.35 -24.80 25.50
C TYR A 289 7.02 -23.99 26.64
N LYS A 290 6.25 -23.69 27.68
CA LYS A 290 6.71 -22.81 28.79
C LYS A 290 7.21 -21.47 28.24
N ASN A 291 8.51 -21.23 28.38
CA ASN A 291 9.20 -20.02 27.95
C ASN A 291 9.79 -20.12 26.54
N PHE A 292 9.66 -21.27 25.91
CA PHE A 292 10.23 -21.59 24.62
C PHE A 292 9.19 -21.51 23.52
N SER A 293 9.53 -20.87 22.40
CA SER A 293 8.66 -20.78 21.21
C SER A 293 9.46 -21.16 19.96
N LEU A 294 8.90 -22.05 19.16
CA LEU A 294 9.38 -22.37 17.82
C LEU A 294 8.31 -21.98 16.81
N TYR A 295 8.69 -21.22 15.81
CA TYR A 295 7.83 -20.75 14.75
C TYR A 295 8.43 -21.09 13.39
N GLY A 296 7.61 -21.56 12.48
CA GLY A 296 7.99 -21.76 11.09
C GLY A 296 6.89 -21.32 10.15
N SER A 297 7.24 -20.67 9.05
CA SER A 297 6.29 -20.31 7.99
C SER A 297 6.87 -20.55 6.61
N ILE A 298 5.96 -20.81 5.66
CA ILE A 298 6.27 -20.95 4.23
C ILE A 298 5.10 -20.42 3.41
N GLY A 299 5.42 -19.69 2.35
CA GLY A 299 4.42 -19.18 1.40
C GLY A 299 4.99 -19.04 0.00
N ASN A 300 4.14 -19.27 -1.01
CA ASN A 300 4.52 -18.96 -2.37
C ASN A 300 4.32 -17.47 -2.68
N ARG A 301 4.71 -17.06 -3.89
CA ARG A 301 4.62 -15.66 -4.34
C ARG A 301 3.19 -15.16 -4.38
N TYR A 302 2.99 -13.96 -3.89
CA TYR A 302 1.78 -13.18 -4.11
C TYR A 302 2.03 -12.23 -5.29
N ASN A 303 1.34 -12.46 -6.39
CA ASN A 303 1.52 -11.66 -7.59
C ASN A 303 0.30 -10.77 -7.82
N SER A 304 0.52 -9.62 -8.47
CA SER A 304 -0.53 -8.66 -8.82
C SER A 304 -0.35 -8.13 -10.24
N LEU A 305 -1.44 -7.65 -10.82
CA LEU A 305 -1.46 -6.89 -12.05
C LEU A 305 -2.07 -5.52 -11.75
N TYR A 306 -1.44 -4.46 -12.25
CA TYR A 306 -2.03 -3.13 -12.30
C TYR A 306 -1.47 -2.39 -13.53
N GLY A 307 -2.34 -1.71 -14.30
CA GLY A 307 -1.94 -1.14 -15.58
C GLY A 307 -1.47 -2.21 -16.55
N GLU A 308 -0.29 -2.05 -17.07
CA GLU A 308 0.40 -3.01 -17.94
C GLU A 308 1.47 -3.84 -17.18
N SER A 309 1.62 -3.64 -15.86
CA SER A 309 2.68 -4.27 -15.07
C SER A 309 2.16 -5.41 -14.19
N ILE A 310 2.84 -6.55 -14.27
CA ILE A 310 2.70 -7.65 -13.31
C ILE A 310 3.84 -7.55 -12.29
N ASP A 311 3.47 -7.46 -11.02
CA ASP A 311 4.41 -7.56 -9.91
C ASP A 311 4.45 -8.98 -9.37
N TYR A 312 5.64 -9.53 -9.25
CA TYR A 312 5.92 -10.83 -8.65
C TYR A 312 6.45 -10.63 -7.25
N GLY A 313 5.65 -10.94 -6.24
CA GLY A 313 6.05 -10.89 -4.85
C GLY A 313 7.13 -11.90 -4.50
N GLU A 314 7.58 -11.87 -3.26
CA GLU A 314 8.57 -12.81 -2.76
C GLU A 314 7.99 -14.19 -2.42
N LYS A 315 8.85 -15.21 -2.45
CA LYS A 315 8.62 -16.47 -1.74
C LYS A 315 9.13 -16.28 -0.33
N ASN A 316 8.28 -16.47 0.65
CA ASN A 316 8.64 -16.31 2.05
C ASN A 316 8.81 -17.65 2.75
N SER A 317 9.87 -17.80 3.51
CA SER A 317 10.03 -18.87 4.46
C SER A 317 10.91 -18.43 5.63
N VAL A 318 10.54 -18.84 6.83
CA VAL A 318 11.30 -18.56 8.05
C VAL A 318 11.15 -19.70 9.04
N ILE A 319 12.22 -19.98 9.79
CA ILE A 319 12.18 -20.79 10.99
C ILE A 319 12.81 -19.95 12.10
N GLN A 320 12.13 -19.83 13.22
CA GLN A 320 12.58 -19.02 14.35
C GLN A 320 12.35 -19.75 15.65
N CYS A 321 13.34 -19.72 16.51
CA CYS A 321 13.30 -20.22 17.87
C CYS A 321 13.53 -19.05 18.83
N SER A 322 12.77 -18.96 19.88
CA SER A 322 12.93 -17.92 20.89
C SER A 322 12.69 -18.44 22.31
N TYR A 323 13.39 -17.83 23.26
CA TYR A 323 13.25 -18.09 24.67
C TYR A 323 12.98 -16.80 25.43
N LYS A 324 11.94 -16.82 26.25
CA LYS A 324 11.52 -15.66 27.06
C LYS A 324 11.91 -15.91 28.52
N TRP A 325 12.64 -14.98 29.11
CA TRP A 325 13.00 -15.03 30.51
C TRP A 325 12.65 -13.69 31.18
N LYS A 326 11.63 -13.71 32.04
CA LYS A 326 11.10 -12.49 32.69
C LYS A 326 10.77 -11.41 31.66
N ASN A 327 11.50 -10.30 31.70
CA ASN A 327 11.32 -9.14 30.82
C ASN A 327 12.22 -9.19 29.56
N MET A 328 12.99 -10.26 29.39
CA MET A 328 13.92 -10.45 28.28
C MET A 328 13.42 -11.54 27.36
N SER A 329 13.74 -11.42 26.07
CA SER A 329 13.63 -12.53 25.12
C SER A 329 14.85 -12.54 24.21
N ALA A 330 15.35 -13.76 23.94
CA ALA A 330 16.39 -13.99 22.98
C ALA A 330 15.89 -14.99 21.94
N GLY A 331 16.30 -14.83 20.69
CA GLY A 331 15.89 -15.72 19.62
C GLY A 331 16.95 -15.87 18.54
N ILE A 332 16.85 -16.98 17.85
CA ILE A 332 17.62 -17.28 16.65
C ILE A 332 16.63 -17.65 15.55
N GLY A 333 16.81 -17.08 14.37
CA GLY A 333 15.99 -17.37 13.20
C GLY A 333 16.84 -17.65 11.98
N VAL A 334 16.25 -18.38 11.03
CA VAL A 334 16.82 -18.59 9.70
C VAL A 334 15.80 -18.09 8.69
N LEU A 335 16.19 -17.11 7.89
CA LEU A 335 15.37 -16.60 6.80
C LEU A 335 15.65 -17.35 5.51
N TYR A 336 14.62 -17.60 4.74
CA TYR A 336 14.65 -18.32 3.45
C TYR A 336 15.30 -19.72 3.48
N PRO A 337 15.07 -20.55 4.53
CA PRO A 337 15.67 -21.88 4.61
C PRO A 337 15.26 -22.83 3.47
N PHE A 338 14.11 -22.56 2.84
CA PHE A 338 13.57 -23.35 1.73
C PHE A 338 13.63 -22.64 0.38
N THR A 339 14.40 -21.56 0.29
CA THR A 339 14.52 -20.74 -0.93
C THR A 339 16.00 -20.55 -1.27
N PRO A 340 16.62 -21.46 -2.08
CA PRO A 340 18.06 -21.43 -2.37
C PRO A 340 18.55 -20.14 -3.01
N ALA A 341 17.66 -19.40 -3.72
CA ALA A 341 17.98 -18.11 -4.31
C ALA A 341 17.89 -16.95 -3.30
N GLY A 342 17.51 -17.20 -2.05
CA GLY A 342 17.23 -16.17 -1.07
C GLY A 342 15.99 -15.35 -1.43
N TRP A 343 15.97 -14.10 -0.98
CA TRP A 343 14.92 -13.17 -1.37
C TRP A 343 14.94 -12.89 -2.86
N SER A 344 13.79 -12.91 -3.47
CA SER A 344 13.65 -12.52 -4.86
C SER A 344 12.26 -11.98 -5.15
N ALA A 345 12.21 -10.87 -5.87
CA ALA A 345 11.00 -10.26 -6.40
C ALA A 345 11.27 -9.79 -7.83
N GLY A 346 10.23 -9.47 -8.56
CA GLY A 346 10.39 -8.99 -9.92
C GLY A 346 9.13 -8.35 -10.44
N TRP A 347 9.22 -7.82 -11.64
CA TRP A 347 8.08 -7.31 -12.38
C TRP A 347 8.21 -7.64 -13.87
N LYS A 348 7.07 -7.60 -14.54
CA LYS A 348 6.99 -7.79 -15.99
C LYS A 348 6.02 -6.76 -16.57
N LEU A 349 6.50 -5.99 -17.53
CA LEU A 349 5.69 -5.13 -18.37
C LEU A 349 5.11 -5.93 -19.52
N MET A 350 3.80 -5.85 -19.72
CA MET A 350 3.06 -6.59 -20.77
C MET A 350 2.66 -5.71 -21.94
N SER A 351 3.18 -4.49 -22.02
CA SER A 351 2.88 -3.56 -23.10
C SER A 351 3.25 -4.16 -24.46
N GLU A 352 2.39 -3.95 -25.46
CA GLU A 352 2.69 -4.31 -26.84
C GLU A 352 3.79 -3.42 -27.46
N ARG A 353 4.02 -2.25 -26.88
CA ARG A 353 5.04 -1.29 -27.33
C ARG A 353 6.43 -1.69 -26.86
N VAL A 354 6.53 -2.06 -25.59
CA VAL A 354 7.80 -2.43 -24.96
C VAL A 354 7.59 -3.57 -23.98
N GLN A 355 8.33 -4.64 -24.13
CA GLN A 355 8.30 -5.77 -23.20
C GLN A 355 9.55 -5.74 -22.33
N LYS A 356 9.36 -5.60 -21.03
CA LYS A 356 10.43 -5.64 -20.05
C LYS A 356 10.14 -6.67 -18.95
N LYS A 357 11.20 -7.23 -18.40
CA LYS A 357 11.14 -8.11 -17.25
C LYS A 357 12.35 -7.86 -16.38
N SER A 358 12.14 -7.60 -15.11
CA SER A 358 13.21 -7.42 -14.13
C SER A 358 13.03 -8.40 -12.99
N TRP A 359 14.15 -8.95 -12.51
CA TRP A 359 14.21 -9.79 -11.32
C TRP A 359 15.39 -9.37 -10.44
N THR A 360 15.09 -9.14 -9.19
CA THR A 360 16.11 -8.88 -8.17
C THR A 360 16.25 -10.10 -7.26
N TYR A 361 17.48 -10.51 -7.03
CA TYR A 361 17.85 -11.62 -6.18
C TYR A 361 18.84 -11.16 -5.13
N ILE A 362 18.54 -11.43 -3.87
CA ILE A 362 19.48 -11.19 -2.76
C ILE A 362 19.92 -12.56 -2.22
N LYS A 363 20.91 -13.15 -2.87
CA LYS A 363 21.42 -14.50 -2.55
C LYS A 363 21.98 -14.60 -1.13
N ASN A 364 22.55 -13.52 -0.61
CA ASN A 364 23.12 -13.47 0.74
C ASN A 364 22.07 -13.62 1.84
N ASN A 365 20.78 -13.49 1.53
CA ASN A 365 19.69 -13.74 2.47
C ASN A 365 19.29 -15.23 2.54
N ALA A 366 19.77 -16.06 1.61
CA ALA A 366 19.50 -17.50 1.66
C ALA A 366 20.13 -18.11 2.90
N ASN A 367 19.32 -18.77 3.73
CA ASN A 367 19.74 -19.33 5.03
C ASN A 367 20.37 -18.27 5.97
N MET A 368 19.96 -17.01 5.85
CA MET A 368 20.49 -15.94 6.70
C MET A 368 20.07 -16.18 8.15
N VAL A 369 21.07 -16.28 9.03
CA VAL A 369 20.85 -16.44 10.47
C VAL A 369 20.65 -15.05 11.08
N VAL A 370 19.57 -14.91 11.83
CA VAL A 370 19.20 -13.65 12.55
C VAL A 370 19.16 -13.94 14.04
N LEU A 371 19.89 -13.16 14.80
CA LEU A 371 19.81 -13.17 16.26
C LEU A 371 18.96 -12.00 16.72
N THR A 372 18.01 -12.26 17.61
CA THR A 372 17.15 -11.25 18.21
C THR A 372 17.31 -11.21 19.71
N PHE A 373 17.37 -10.01 20.25
CA PHE A 373 17.34 -9.77 21.69
C PHE A 373 16.38 -8.61 22.00
N SER A 374 15.51 -8.81 22.95
CA SER A 374 14.57 -7.78 23.40
C SER A 374 14.57 -7.74 24.94
N TRP A 375 14.60 -6.53 25.45
CA TRP A 375 14.50 -6.29 26.88
C TRP A 375 13.46 -5.18 27.12
N ASN A 376 12.40 -5.52 27.87
CA ASN A 376 11.31 -4.59 28.19
C ASN A 376 11.55 -3.97 29.58
N PHE A 377 11.82 -2.68 29.58
CA PHE A 377 11.90 -1.89 30.80
C PHE A 377 10.55 -1.25 31.09
N ASN A 378 9.99 -1.52 32.24
CA ASN A 378 8.84 -0.78 32.78
C ASN A 378 9.22 -0.20 34.12
N SER A 379 9.40 1.11 34.16
CA SER A 379 9.67 1.85 35.40
C SER A 379 8.65 2.99 35.54
N GLY A 380 7.93 3.05 36.65
CA GLY A 380 6.98 4.11 36.92
C GLY A 380 5.52 3.66 37.05
N LEU A 381 4.64 4.62 37.36
CA LEU A 381 3.19 4.42 37.45
C LEU A 381 2.60 4.12 36.06
N LYS A 382 1.76 3.09 35.98
CA LYS A 382 1.01 2.79 34.77
C LYS A 382 -0.05 3.89 34.55
N HIS A 383 0.25 4.84 33.71
CA HIS A 383 -0.77 5.74 33.18
C HIS A 383 -1.51 5.07 32.02
N LYS A 384 -2.83 5.21 32.03
CA LYS A 384 -3.66 4.80 30.91
C LYS A 384 -3.39 5.79 29.78
N THR A 385 -2.64 5.36 28.77
CA THR A 385 -2.49 6.14 27.53
C THR A 385 -3.81 6.04 26.77
N GLU A 386 -4.40 7.16 26.43
CA GLU A 386 -5.53 7.21 25.52
C GLU A 386 -5.06 6.75 24.13
N GLU A 387 -5.82 5.84 23.52
CA GLU A 387 -5.53 5.37 22.16
C GLU A 387 -5.84 6.49 21.17
N LYS A 388 -4.89 6.77 20.29
CA LYS A 388 -5.06 7.72 19.20
C LYS A 388 -6.08 7.15 18.19
N LEU A 389 -7.19 7.82 17.99
CA LEU A 389 -8.29 7.37 17.13
C LEU A 389 -7.95 7.40 15.64
N MET A 390 -7.03 8.25 15.22
CA MET A 390 -6.60 8.37 13.82
C MET A 390 -5.09 8.53 13.69
N ASN A 391 -4.55 8.07 12.57
CA ASN A 391 -3.13 8.19 12.26
C ASN A 391 -2.87 9.44 11.42
N ASN A 392 -2.22 10.43 12.00
CA ASN A 392 -1.88 11.70 11.35
C ASN A 392 -0.45 11.67 10.84
N VAL A 393 -0.19 10.90 9.80
CA VAL A 393 1.11 10.82 9.15
C VAL A 393 0.97 11.29 7.71
N ASP A 394 1.79 12.26 7.31
CA ASP A 394 2.03 12.60 5.92
C ASP A 394 3.14 11.69 5.39
N ARG A 395 2.88 10.98 4.28
CA ARG A 395 3.81 10.05 3.64
C ARG A 395 4.16 10.45 2.21
N GLU A 396 3.63 11.55 1.75
CA GLU A 396 3.87 12.02 0.40
C GLU A 396 5.20 12.78 0.35
N THR A 397 6.00 12.52 -0.65
CA THR A 397 7.31 13.17 -0.84
C THR A 397 7.24 14.30 -1.86
N GLY A 398 6.31 14.22 -2.83
CA GLY A 398 6.20 15.19 -3.93
C GLY A 398 7.29 15.08 -5.01
N ILE A 399 8.23 14.15 -4.88
CA ILE A 399 9.25 13.93 -5.93
C ILE A 399 8.70 13.03 -7.03
N ALA A 400 8.94 13.37 -8.28
CA ALA A 400 8.79 12.50 -9.44
C ALA A 400 9.73 11.28 -9.30
N ARG A 401 9.17 10.08 -9.47
CA ARG A 401 9.90 8.80 -9.33
C ARG A 401 10.07 8.14 -10.68
#